data_ad7495e81abe5e166823b4909a798b33
#
_entry.id   ad7495e81abe5e166823b4909a798b33
#
_cell.length_a   1.000
_cell.length_b   1.000
_cell.length_c   1.000
_cell.angle_alpha   90.00
_cell.angle_beta   90.00
_cell.angle_gamma   90.00
#
_symmetry.space_group_name_H-M   'P 1'
#
loop_
_entity.id
_entity.type
_entity.pdbx_description
1 polymer ?
#
loop_
_entity_poly.entity_id
_entity_poly.type
_entity_poly.pdbx_seq_one_letter_code
_entity_poly.pdbx_strand_id
1 'polypeptide(L)'
;PTGPAAGPVPPYADDGITDMPTAVARACAELVIHSSHERGPRDILVFASGERDIHEFEAALRHHYGPRADDMRRPDAIEIMPLFARLSAADQHKVFESHLHQRIVIATNVAETSLTVPGIRYVVDPGSARISRYSKTAKVQRLPIEPISQASADQRSGRCGRVADGIAIRLYSREDYETRPRFTEPEILRTSLGAVVLHMLSVGVARTAEDVTNFGFIDPPDMKAVSDGFNELTELKAIGRKRGEVTLTHTGRQLARIPIDVRLGRMVIEAAKTGSPNLLAQVLV
;
A
#
# COMPACT_ATOMS: atom_id res chain seq x y z
N PRO A 1 2.86 15.53 22.45
CA PRO A 1 3.99 14.64 22.57
C PRO A 1 4.79 14.76 21.28
N THR A 2 5.89 15.47 21.37
CA THR A 2 6.87 15.65 20.29
C THR A 2 7.57 14.29 20.12
N GLY A 3 7.36 13.64 18.96
CA GLY A 3 8.14 12.49 18.56
C GLY A 3 9.63 12.84 18.48
N PRO A 4 10.55 11.84 18.56
CA PRO A 4 11.98 12.08 18.54
C PRO A 4 12.35 12.84 17.26
N ALA A 5 13.15 13.89 17.41
CA ALA A 5 13.63 14.70 16.31
C ALA A 5 14.39 13.79 15.33
N ALA A 6 13.98 13.79 14.06
CA ALA A 6 14.74 13.14 13.03
C ALA A 6 16.15 13.73 13.01
N GLY A 7 17.16 12.88 13.17
CA GLY A 7 18.55 13.29 13.05
C GLY A 7 18.86 13.89 11.67
N PRO A 8 20.00 14.55 11.49
CA PRO A 8 20.34 15.19 10.24
C PRO A 8 20.35 14.16 9.09
N VAL A 9 19.59 14.46 8.04
CA VAL A 9 19.56 13.67 6.79
C VAL A 9 20.95 13.78 6.16
N PRO A 10 21.69 12.69 5.95
CA PRO A 10 22.94 12.77 5.20
C PRO A 10 22.68 13.17 3.75
N PRO A 11 23.53 14.01 3.16
CA PRO A 11 23.38 14.43 1.76
C PRO A 11 23.76 13.27 0.83
N TYR A 12 22.80 12.48 0.41
CA TYR A 12 23.02 11.44 -0.61
C TYR A 12 23.06 11.99 -2.04
N ALA A 13 22.93 13.30 -2.21
CA ALA A 13 22.74 13.94 -3.51
C ALA A 13 24.01 14.03 -4.39
N ASP A 14 25.22 13.80 -3.85
CA ASP A 14 26.45 14.11 -4.59
C ASP A 14 27.38 12.93 -4.88
N ASP A 15 27.05 11.72 -4.46
CA ASP A 15 27.98 10.58 -4.51
C ASP A 15 27.91 9.74 -5.80
N GLY A 16 27.29 10.24 -6.87
CA GLY A 16 27.19 9.51 -8.15
C GLY A 16 26.26 8.28 -8.10
N ILE A 17 25.36 8.19 -7.10
CA ILE A 17 24.35 7.14 -7.03
C ILE A 17 23.31 7.44 -8.12
N THR A 18 23.24 6.57 -9.12
CA THR A 18 22.39 6.76 -10.30
C THR A 18 21.04 6.03 -10.19
N ASP A 19 20.89 5.10 -9.25
CA ASP A 19 19.66 4.30 -9.13
C ASP A 19 19.26 4.06 -7.67
N MET A 20 17.95 3.88 -7.46
CA MET A 20 17.36 3.68 -6.15
C MET A 20 17.77 2.36 -5.47
N PRO A 21 17.88 1.21 -6.16
CA PRO A 21 18.34 -0.03 -5.53
C PRO A 21 19.73 0.09 -4.90
N THR A 22 20.67 0.77 -5.58
CA THR A 22 22.00 1.02 -5.03
C THR A 22 21.96 1.95 -3.83
N ALA A 23 21.12 2.98 -3.85
CA ALA A 23 20.95 3.90 -2.71
C ALA A 23 20.38 3.17 -1.49
N VAL A 24 19.40 2.30 -1.68
CA VAL A 24 18.84 1.44 -0.63
C VAL A 24 19.91 0.53 -0.03
N ALA A 25 20.70 -0.15 -0.87
CA ALA A 25 21.75 -1.06 -0.40
C ALA A 25 22.81 -0.32 0.42
N ARG A 26 23.23 0.89 0.02
CA ARG A 26 24.17 1.73 0.78
C ARG A 26 23.60 2.18 2.12
N ALA A 27 22.37 2.68 2.13
CA ALA A 27 21.71 3.10 3.37
C ALA A 27 21.58 1.93 4.37
N CYS A 28 21.21 0.75 3.88
CA CYS A 28 21.18 -0.46 4.71
C CYS A 28 22.57 -0.83 5.23
N ALA A 29 23.63 -0.72 4.42
CA ALA A 29 25.00 -1.02 4.82
C ALA A 29 25.48 -0.08 5.94
N GLU A 30 25.20 1.21 5.85
CA GLU A 30 25.50 2.19 6.90
C GLU A 30 24.80 1.84 8.22
N LEU A 31 23.50 1.48 8.16
CA LEU A 31 22.73 1.07 9.34
C LEU A 31 23.25 -0.24 9.95
N VAL A 32 23.67 -1.20 9.13
CA VAL A 32 24.29 -2.46 9.62
C VAL A 32 25.62 -2.18 10.33
N ILE A 33 26.46 -1.30 9.78
CA ILE A 33 27.72 -0.87 10.44
C ILE A 33 27.42 -0.14 11.74
N HIS A 34 26.49 0.81 11.72
CA HIS A 34 26.09 1.56 12.91
C HIS A 34 25.58 0.64 14.02
N SER A 35 24.76 -0.34 13.68
CA SER A 35 24.16 -1.27 14.65
C SER A 35 25.09 -2.39 15.13
N SER A 36 26.28 -2.55 14.57
CA SER A 36 27.19 -3.66 14.87
C SER A 36 27.64 -3.72 16.34
N HIS A 37 27.67 -2.59 17.04
CA HIS A 37 28.05 -2.47 18.43
C HIS A 37 26.89 -2.38 19.43
N GLU A 38 25.65 -2.42 18.89
CA GLU A 38 24.45 -2.25 19.69
C GLU A 38 23.89 -3.60 20.16
N ARG A 39 23.30 -3.60 21.35
CA ARG A 39 22.57 -4.75 21.90
C ARG A 39 21.07 -4.55 21.70
N GLY A 40 20.36 -5.64 21.39
CA GLY A 40 18.90 -5.64 21.22
C GLY A 40 18.43 -5.62 19.77
N PRO A 41 17.19 -5.18 19.52
CA PRO A 41 16.62 -5.12 18.17
C PRO A 41 17.47 -4.24 17.25
N ARG A 42 17.73 -4.72 16.04
CA ARG A 42 18.55 -4.01 15.04
C ARG A 42 18.10 -4.22 13.61
N ASP A 43 16.88 -4.72 13.42
CA ASP A 43 16.35 -5.00 12.09
C ASP A 43 16.01 -3.72 11.34
N ILE A 44 16.10 -3.81 10.03
CA ILE A 44 15.87 -2.71 9.09
C ILE A 44 14.59 -2.99 8.31
N LEU A 45 13.70 -2.00 8.24
CA LEU A 45 12.55 -2.01 7.35
C LEU A 45 12.81 -1.08 6.16
N VAL A 46 12.78 -1.63 4.97
CA VAL A 46 12.90 -0.89 3.71
C VAL A 46 11.52 -0.78 3.08
N PHE A 47 11.07 0.41 2.77
CA PHE A 47 9.83 0.61 2.03
C PHE A 47 10.06 0.51 0.52
N ALA A 48 9.12 -0.11 -0.18
CA ALA A 48 9.10 -0.26 -1.63
C ALA A 48 7.74 0.15 -2.19
N SER A 49 7.69 0.68 -3.41
CA SER A 49 6.43 1.09 -4.04
C SER A 49 5.60 -0.11 -4.53
N GLY A 50 6.21 -1.26 -4.76
CA GLY A 50 5.55 -2.47 -5.23
C GLY A 50 6.49 -3.66 -5.36
N GLU A 51 5.97 -4.76 -5.86
CA GLU A 51 6.67 -6.05 -5.99
C GLU A 51 7.95 -5.95 -6.85
N ARG A 52 7.91 -5.16 -7.92
CA ARG A 52 9.09 -4.93 -8.77
C ARG A 52 10.23 -4.31 -7.97
N ASP A 53 9.97 -3.24 -7.23
CA ASP A 53 11.00 -2.58 -6.42
C ASP A 53 11.52 -3.52 -5.34
N ILE A 54 10.64 -4.36 -4.74
CA ILE A 54 11.06 -5.35 -3.74
C ILE A 54 12.12 -6.28 -4.32
N HIS A 55 11.91 -6.81 -5.52
CA HIS A 55 12.88 -7.70 -6.17
C HIS A 55 14.16 -6.97 -6.59
N GLU A 56 14.06 -5.74 -7.08
CA GLU A 56 15.21 -4.93 -7.45
C GLU A 56 16.06 -4.58 -6.21
N PHE A 57 15.42 -4.23 -5.08
CA PHE A 57 16.11 -3.94 -3.82
C PHE A 57 16.70 -5.22 -3.21
N GLU A 58 15.98 -6.33 -3.23
CA GLU A 58 16.50 -7.63 -2.79
C GLU A 58 17.75 -8.02 -3.58
N ALA A 59 17.72 -7.92 -4.90
CA ALA A 59 18.86 -8.23 -5.76
C ALA A 59 20.07 -7.32 -5.44
N ALA A 60 19.86 -6.00 -5.26
CA ALA A 60 20.92 -5.07 -4.91
C ALA A 60 21.53 -5.36 -3.52
N LEU A 61 20.69 -5.68 -2.53
CA LEU A 61 21.14 -6.06 -1.19
C LEU A 61 21.92 -7.39 -1.20
N ARG A 62 21.43 -8.42 -1.90
CA ARG A 62 22.15 -9.69 -2.05
C ARG A 62 23.48 -9.50 -2.75
N HIS A 63 23.51 -8.70 -3.80
CA HIS A 63 24.77 -8.37 -4.48
C HIS A 63 25.76 -7.64 -3.53
N HIS A 64 25.26 -6.69 -2.75
CA HIS A 64 26.10 -5.92 -1.81
C HIS A 64 26.67 -6.78 -0.69
N TYR A 65 25.85 -7.64 -0.07
CA TYR A 65 26.27 -8.47 1.07
C TYR A 65 26.93 -9.79 0.65
N GLY A 66 26.69 -10.26 -0.57
CA GLY A 66 27.27 -11.51 -1.11
C GLY A 66 27.08 -12.68 -0.14
N PRO A 67 28.15 -13.41 0.22
CA PRO A 67 28.05 -14.59 1.09
C PRO A 67 27.37 -14.36 2.44
N ARG A 68 27.32 -13.13 2.93
CA ARG A 68 26.59 -12.79 4.18
C ARG A 68 25.07 -12.86 4.00
N ALA A 69 24.57 -12.69 2.80
CA ALA A 69 23.15 -12.81 2.50
C ALA A 69 22.72 -14.23 2.10
N ASP A 70 23.67 -15.05 1.66
CA ASP A 70 23.40 -16.37 1.08
C ASP A 70 23.66 -17.53 2.05
N ASP A 71 24.57 -17.37 3.01
CA ASP A 71 24.92 -18.41 3.98
C ASP A 71 24.55 -18.02 5.41
N MET A 72 23.38 -18.47 5.85
CA MET A 72 22.86 -18.22 7.21
C MET A 72 23.63 -18.95 8.33
N ARG A 73 24.64 -19.77 8.03
CA ARG A 73 25.53 -20.36 9.04
C ARG A 73 26.62 -19.40 9.50
N ARG A 74 26.83 -18.35 8.77
CA ARG A 74 27.81 -17.31 9.13
C ARG A 74 27.34 -16.52 10.35
N PRO A 75 28.23 -16.22 11.30
CA PRO A 75 27.87 -15.43 12.47
C PRO A 75 27.50 -13.98 12.13
N ASP A 76 27.97 -13.48 10.98
CA ASP A 76 27.71 -12.14 10.45
C ASP A 76 26.67 -12.12 9.33
N ALA A 77 25.86 -13.17 9.20
CA ALA A 77 24.84 -13.27 8.17
C ALA A 77 23.79 -12.16 8.29
N ILE A 78 23.22 -11.79 7.15
CA ILE A 78 22.12 -10.81 7.01
C ILE A 78 20.94 -11.51 6.32
N GLU A 79 19.81 -11.59 6.99
CA GLU A 79 18.61 -12.19 6.45
C GLU A 79 17.80 -11.14 5.67
N ILE A 80 17.62 -11.34 4.38
CA ILE A 80 16.86 -10.43 3.50
C ILE A 80 15.50 -11.06 3.22
N MET A 81 14.41 -10.36 3.59
CA MET A 81 13.05 -10.89 3.52
C MET A 81 12.11 -9.95 2.77
N PRO A 82 11.53 -10.38 1.65
CA PRO A 82 10.44 -9.64 1.01
C PRO A 82 9.12 -9.80 1.79
N LEU A 83 8.30 -8.73 1.83
CA LEU A 83 6.98 -8.73 2.46
C LEU A 83 5.97 -7.97 1.60
N PHE A 84 5.09 -8.68 0.92
CA PHE A 84 4.01 -8.12 0.09
C PHE A 84 2.79 -9.03 0.05
N ALA A 85 1.63 -8.48 -0.35
CA ALA A 85 0.33 -9.15 -0.23
C ALA A 85 0.19 -10.45 -1.02
N ARG A 86 0.95 -10.63 -2.12
CA ARG A 86 0.89 -11.84 -2.96
C ARG A 86 1.73 -13.01 -2.46
N LEU A 87 2.58 -12.79 -1.44
CA LEU A 87 3.28 -13.90 -0.81
C LEU A 87 2.30 -14.88 -0.17
N SER A 88 2.69 -16.15 -0.12
CA SER A 88 1.92 -17.14 0.63
C SER A 88 1.79 -16.72 2.10
N ALA A 89 0.71 -17.14 2.77
CA ALA A 89 0.54 -16.86 4.20
C ALA A 89 1.72 -17.40 5.04
N ALA A 90 2.31 -18.52 4.65
CA ALA A 90 3.48 -19.08 5.30
C ALA A 90 4.71 -18.18 5.16
N ASP A 91 4.95 -17.62 3.96
CA ASP A 91 6.09 -16.74 3.73
C ASP A 91 5.90 -15.39 4.43
N GLN A 92 4.67 -14.85 4.45
CA GLN A 92 4.35 -13.65 5.24
C GLN A 92 4.57 -13.89 6.74
N HIS A 93 4.29 -15.08 7.25
CA HIS A 93 4.46 -15.40 8.68
C HIS A 93 5.94 -15.45 9.10
N LYS A 94 6.86 -15.83 8.24
CA LYS A 94 8.30 -15.87 8.54
C LYS A 94 8.85 -14.55 9.09
N VAL A 95 8.29 -13.43 8.68
CA VAL A 95 8.72 -12.10 9.17
C VAL A 95 8.48 -11.93 10.67
N PHE A 96 7.52 -12.67 11.24
CA PHE A 96 7.17 -12.61 12.67
C PHE A 96 7.90 -13.66 13.53
N GLU A 97 8.63 -14.59 12.90
CA GLU A 97 9.38 -15.62 13.61
C GLU A 97 10.63 -15.03 14.26
N SER A 98 11.03 -15.62 15.40
CA SER A 98 12.29 -15.27 16.04
C SER A 98 13.48 -15.67 15.16
N HIS A 99 14.52 -14.85 15.15
CA HIS A 99 15.71 -15.04 14.32
C HIS A 99 16.99 -14.68 15.08
N LEU A 100 18.12 -15.18 14.57
CA LEU A 100 19.44 -14.98 15.19
C LEU A 100 20.23 -13.83 14.53
N HIS A 101 20.04 -13.65 13.23
CA HIS A 101 20.78 -12.69 12.43
C HIS A 101 20.02 -11.38 12.28
N GLN A 102 20.73 -10.31 11.97
CA GLN A 102 20.10 -9.05 11.61
C GLN A 102 19.28 -9.24 10.34
N ARG A 103 18.04 -8.74 10.37
CA ARG A 103 17.09 -8.89 9.28
C ARG A 103 16.85 -7.57 8.55
N ILE A 104 16.78 -7.63 7.23
CA ILE A 104 16.33 -6.52 6.37
C ILE A 104 15.01 -6.95 5.73
N VAL A 105 13.92 -6.33 6.15
CA VAL A 105 12.58 -6.59 5.61
C VAL A 105 12.27 -5.55 4.55
N ILE A 106 11.99 -5.98 3.33
CA ILE A 106 11.60 -5.10 2.23
C ILE A 106 10.09 -5.21 2.04
N ALA A 107 9.35 -4.16 2.34
CA ALA A 107 7.89 -4.20 2.35
C ALA A 107 7.26 -3.06 1.57
N THR A 108 6.04 -3.28 1.06
CA THR A 108 5.20 -2.21 0.55
C THR A 108 4.57 -1.42 1.71
N ASN A 109 3.70 -0.47 1.39
CA ASN A 109 2.91 0.28 2.38
C ASN A 109 2.05 -0.59 3.31
N VAL A 110 1.98 -1.91 3.11
CA VAL A 110 1.38 -2.86 4.07
C VAL A 110 2.05 -2.76 5.45
N ALA A 111 3.35 -2.48 5.49
CA ALA A 111 4.10 -2.28 6.73
C ALA A 111 3.98 -0.84 7.28
N GLU A 112 3.35 0.08 6.58
CA GLU A 112 3.13 1.46 7.03
C GLU A 112 2.03 1.54 8.11
N THR A 113 0.92 0.83 7.92
CA THR A 113 -0.24 0.88 8.82
C THR A 113 -0.73 -0.50 9.28
N SER A 114 -0.79 -1.49 8.38
CA SER A 114 -1.52 -2.73 8.58
C SER A 114 -0.77 -3.78 9.37
N LEU A 115 0.57 -3.83 9.23
CA LEU A 115 1.40 -4.83 9.89
C LEU A 115 2.45 -4.17 10.79
N THR A 116 2.67 -4.76 11.95
CA THR A 116 3.78 -4.38 12.83
C THR A 116 4.82 -5.48 12.78
N VAL A 117 5.91 -5.23 12.05
CA VAL A 117 7.06 -6.14 12.00
C VAL A 117 7.83 -6.00 13.31
N PRO A 118 8.05 -7.10 14.06
CA PRO A 118 8.80 -7.05 15.29
C PRO A 118 10.30 -6.79 15.04
N GLY A 119 11.01 -6.25 16.02
CA GLY A 119 12.46 -6.07 15.96
C GLY A 119 12.95 -4.89 15.12
N ILE A 120 12.08 -4.19 14.42
CA ILE A 120 12.45 -3.04 13.58
C ILE A 120 12.96 -1.89 14.46
N ARG A 121 14.19 -1.50 14.21
CA ARG A 121 14.84 -0.33 14.80
C ARG A 121 15.23 0.71 13.78
N TYR A 122 15.41 0.32 12.52
CA TYR A 122 15.84 1.20 11.45
C TYR A 122 14.87 1.17 10.29
N VAL A 123 14.72 2.31 9.61
CA VAL A 123 13.86 2.46 8.44
C VAL A 123 14.64 3.09 7.30
N VAL A 124 14.48 2.55 6.10
CA VAL A 124 14.92 3.18 4.84
C VAL A 124 13.68 3.46 3.99
N ASP A 125 13.48 4.73 3.65
CA ASP A 125 12.29 5.19 2.92
C ASP A 125 12.64 5.88 1.61
N PRO A 126 12.44 5.23 0.45
CA PRO A 126 12.57 5.84 -0.87
C PRO A 126 11.55 6.93 -1.19
N GLY A 127 10.51 7.09 -0.37
CA GLY A 127 9.54 8.18 -0.47
C GLY A 127 8.45 8.01 -1.52
N SER A 128 8.22 6.81 -2.04
CA SER A 128 7.20 6.52 -3.03
C SER A 128 6.28 5.37 -2.60
N ALA A 129 5.06 5.35 -3.16
CA ALA A 129 4.10 4.27 -2.99
C ALA A 129 3.18 4.15 -4.21
N ARG A 130 2.54 2.99 -4.36
CA ARG A 130 1.40 2.86 -5.27
C ARG A 130 0.15 3.40 -4.61
N ILE A 131 -0.44 4.42 -5.22
CA ILE A 131 -1.65 5.08 -4.72
C ILE A 131 -2.78 4.80 -5.70
N SER A 132 -3.89 4.29 -5.17
CA SER A 132 -5.07 4.01 -5.99
C SER A 132 -5.68 5.30 -6.52
N ARG A 133 -5.88 5.39 -7.85
CA ARG A 133 -6.47 6.52 -8.56
C ARG A 133 -7.50 6.02 -9.58
N TYR A 134 -8.68 6.59 -9.57
CA TYR A 134 -9.69 6.30 -10.58
C TYR A 134 -9.54 7.21 -11.79
N SER A 135 -9.33 6.62 -12.96
CA SER A 135 -9.32 7.36 -14.22
C SER A 135 -10.73 7.56 -14.72
N LYS A 136 -11.27 8.77 -14.60
CA LYS A 136 -12.62 9.12 -15.09
C LYS A 136 -12.74 8.92 -16.61
N THR A 137 -11.66 9.14 -17.36
CA THR A 137 -11.63 8.99 -18.83
C THR A 137 -11.64 7.51 -19.24
N ALA A 138 -10.78 6.70 -18.64
CA ALA A 138 -10.67 5.28 -18.98
C ALA A 138 -11.65 4.39 -18.17
N LYS A 139 -12.34 4.95 -17.17
CA LYS A 139 -13.26 4.25 -16.25
C LYS A 139 -12.61 3.04 -15.58
N VAL A 140 -11.33 3.14 -15.24
CA VAL A 140 -10.56 2.07 -14.58
C VAL A 140 -9.78 2.60 -13.38
N GLN A 141 -9.62 1.74 -12.39
CA GLN A 141 -8.73 1.97 -11.25
C GLN A 141 -7.29 1.76 -11.72
N ARG A 142 -6.41 2.70 -11.37
CA ARG A 142 -4.97 2.65 -11.64
C ARG A 142 -4.22 2.72 -10.32
N LEU A 143 -3.01 2.20 -10.32
CA LEU A 143 -2.09 2.21 -9.18
C LEU A 143 -0.75 2.85 -9.61
N PRO A 144 -0.74 4.14 -9.97
CA PRO A 144 0.50 4.83 -10.28
C PRO A 144 1.42 4.85 -9.05
N ILE A 145 2.74 4.90 -9.32
CA ILE A 145 3.74 5.16 -8.30
C ILE A 145 3.82 6.68 -8.14
N GLU A 146 3.58 7.16 -6.94
CA GLU A 146 3.56 8.58 -6.61
C GLU A 146 4.40 8.84 -5.36
N PRO A 147 4.95 10.07 -5.19
CA PRO A 147 5.53 10.49 -3.92
C PRO A 147 4.49 10.39 -2.80
N ILE A 148 4.92 9.89 -1.64
CA ILE A 148 4.07 9.82 -0.45
C ILE A 148 3.90 11.20 0.19
N SER A 149 2.82 11.38 0.97
CA SER A 149 2.60 12.59 1.76
C SER A 149 3.59 12.71 2.93
N GLN A 150 3.70 13.91 3.52
CA GLN A 150 4.49 14.13 4.73
C GLN A 150 4.02 13.22 5.88
N ALA A 151 2.71 13.12 6.10
CA ALA A 151 2.14 12.25 7.13
C ALA A 151 2.48 10.77 6.93
N SER A 152 2.49 10.28 5.69
CA SER A 152 2.91 8.92 5.36
C SER A 152 4.41 8.71 5.64
N ALA A 153 5.26 9.69 5.27
CA ALA A 153 6.69 9.65 5.57
C ALA A 153 6.96 9.62 7.09
N ASP A 154 6.18 10.37 7.86
CA ASP A 154 6.29 10.37 9.33
C ASP A 154 5.78 9.06 9.95
N GLN A 155 4.70 8.47 9.40
CA GLN A 155 4.24 7.14 9.81
C GLN A 155 5.30 6.07 9.54
N ARG A 156 5.96 6.11 8.37
CA ARG A 156 7.06 5.20 8.04
C ARG A 156 8.24 5.37 8.99
N SER A 157 8.65 6.60 9.26
CA SER A 157 9.69 6.89 10.24
C SER A 157 9.31 6.41 11.64
N GLY A 158 8.04 6.54 12.04
CA GLY A 158 7.52 6.04 13.32
C GLY A 158 7.58 4.52 13.50
N ARG A 159 7.92 3.75 12.45
CA ARG A 159 8.12 2.30 12.57
C ARG A 159 9.40 1.94 13.31
N CYS A 160 10.44 2.76 13.25
CA CYS A 160 11.70 2.52 13.97
C CYS A 160 11.67 2.88 15.46
N GLY A 161 10.75 3.72 15.91
CA GLY A 161 10.70 4.22 17.30
C GLY A 161 9.83 3.43 18.27
N ARG A 162 9.44 2.19 17.97
CA ARG A 162 8.47 1.43 18.79
C ARG A 162 9.07 0.65 19.93
N VAL A 163 10.31 0.16 19.78
CA VAL A 163 10.96 -0.74 20.72
C VAL A 163 12.17 -0.06 21.40
N ALA A 164 12.88 0.77 20.65
CA ALA A 164 14.04 1.54 21.12
C ALA A 164 14.22 2.76 20.21
N ASP A 165 15.08 3.70 20.61
CA ASP A 165 15.50 4.80 19.74
C ASP A 165 16.06 4.23 18.43
N GLY A 166 15.56 4.72 17.30
CA GLY A 166 15.92 4.22 16.00
C GLY A 166 16.26 5.33 15.00
N ILE A 167 16.71 4.94 13.82
CA ILE A 167 17.08 5.86 12.75
C ILE A 167 16.20 5.59 11.53
N ALA A 168 15.64 6.66 10.96
CA ALA A 168 14.95 6.61 9.68
C ALA A 168 15.74 7.40 8.64
N ILE A 169 16.20 6.72 7.59
CA ILE A 169 16.88 7.34 6.43
C ILE A 169 15.86 7.54 5.33
N ARG A 170 15.68 8.80 4.91
CA ARG A 170 14.86 9.17 3.76
C ARG A 170 15.77 9.35 2.55
N LEU A 171 15.51 8.64 1.46
CA LEU A 171 16.30 8.70 0.21
C LEU A 171 15.77 9.79 -0.75
N TYR A 172 15.35 10.91 -0.20
CA TYR A 172 14.90 12.11 -0.91
C TYR A 172 15.27 13.35 -0.09
N SER A 173 15.37 14.48 -0.73
CA SER A 173 15.86 15.70 -0.07
C SER A 173 14.82 16.26 0.92
N ARG A 174 15.30 17.13 1.80
CA ARG A 174 14.42 17.86 2.72
C ARG A 174 13.49 18.80 1.96
N GLU A 175 13.99 19.44 0.92
CA GLU A 175 13.21 20.33 0.06
C GLU A 175 12.07 19.55 -0.62
N ASP A 176 12.36 18.34 -1.16
CA ASP A 176 11.32 17.48 -1.71
C ASP A 176 10.26 17.13 -0.65
N TYR A 177 10.68 16.71 0.56
CA TYR A 177 9.74 16.44 1.65
C TYR A 177 8.85 17.66 1.99
N GLU A 178 9.43 18.85 2.09
CA GLU A 178 8.70 20.06 2.46
C GLU A 178 7.69 20.51 1.38
N THR A 179 7.92 20.16 0.11
CA THR A 179 6.99 20.44 -0.99
C THR A 179 5.85 19.42 -1.13
N ARG A 180 5.95 18.28 -0.47
CA ARG A 180 4.92 17.22 -0.54
C ARG A 180 3.63 17.64 0.16
N PRO A 181 2.47 17.13 -0.29
CA PRO A 181 1.21 17.33 0.42
C PRO A 181 1.32 16.85 1.87
N ARG A 182 0.71 17.59 2.81
CA ARG A 182 0.72 17.22 4.21
C ARG A 182 0.08 15.85 4.46
N PHE A 183 -1.05 15.57 3.78
CA PHE A 183 -1.80 14.31 3.87
C PHE A 183 -2.07 13.76 2.49
N THR A 184 -2.18 12.42 2.41
CA THR A 184 -2.69 11.75 1.20
C THR A 184 -4.17 12.08 1.07
N GLU A 185 -4.61 12.38 -0.15
CA GLU A 185 -6.03 12.62 -0.44
C GLU A 185 -6.90 11.44 0.02
N PRO A 186 -8.03 11.68 0.70
CA PRO A 186 -8.93 10.62 1.15
C PRO A 186 -9.36 9.68 0.01
N GLU A 187 -9.51 8.41 0.32
CA GLU A 187 -9.83 7.40 -0.69
C GLU A 187 -11.13 7.69 -1.43
N ILE A 188 -12.12 8.21 -0.73
CA ILE A 188 -13.43 8.57 -1.30
C ILE A 188 -13.34 9.62 -2.41
N LEU A 189 -12.31 10.47 -2.41
CA LEU A 189 -12.12 11.51 -3.43
C LEU A 189 -11.33 11.02 -4.65
N ARG A 190 -10.64 9.89 -4.55
CA ARG A 190 -9.71 9.38 -5.58
C ARG A 190 -10.09 8.01 -6.18
N THR A 191 -11.21 7.42 -5.74
CA THR A 191 -11.71 6.13 -6.24
C THR A 191 -13.05 6.27 -6.94
N SER A 192 -13.49 5.22 -7.65
CA SER A 192 -14.88 5.16 -8.16
C SER A 192 -15.85 5.07 -6.99
N LEU A 193 -16.92 5.83 -7.05
CA LEU A 193 -17.98 5.77 -6.03
C LEU A 193 -19.02 4.68 -6.28
N GLY A 194 -18.91 3.90 -7.36
CA GLY A 194 -19.87 2.84 -7.67
C GLY A 194 -20.06 1.85 -6.51
N ALA A 195 -18.95 1.38 -5.91
CA ALA A 195 -19.01 0.47 -4.77
C ALA A 195 -19.60 1.13 -3.51
N VAL A 196 -19.24 2.39 -3.24
CA VAL A 196 -19.77 3.16 -2.09
C VAL A 196 -21.28 3.36 -2.25
N VAL A 197 -21.72 3.86 -3.40
CA VAL A 197 -23.14 4.06 -3.70
C VAL A 197 -23.92 2.75 -3.61
N LEU A 198 -23.39 1.65 -4.18
CA LEU A 198 -23.99 0.33 -4.10
C LEU A 198 -24.18 -0.13 -2.65
N HIS A 199 -23.16 0.06 -1.82
CA HIS A 199 -23.22 -0.30 -0.41
C HIS A 199 -24.26 0.53 0.34
N MET A 200 -24.25 1.87 0.16
CA MET A 200 -25.22 2.77 0.80
C MET A 200 -26.68 2.43 0.42
N LEU A 201 -26.91 2.10 -0.86
CA LEU A 201 -28.21 1.62 -1.32
C LEU A 201 -28.59 0.28 -0.69
N SER A 202 -27.61 -0.62 -0.52
CA SER A 202 -27.87 -1.97 0.02
C SER A 202 -28.24 -1.99 1.50
N VAL A 203 -27.68 -1.07 2.27
CA VAL A 203 -28.00 -0.92 3.70
C VAL A 203 -29.12 0.10 3.95
N GLY A 204 -29.64 0.74 2.91
CA GLY A 204 -30.80 1.62 2.96
C GLY A 204 -30.53 3.02 3.53
N VAL A 205 -29.26 3.46 3.62
CA VAL A 205 -28.89 4.80 4.08
C VAL A 205 -28.94 5.88 2.99
N ALA A 206 -29.02 5.49 1.74
CA ALA A 206 -29.24 6.37 0.60
C ALA A 206 -30.25 5.77 -0.38
N ARG A 207 -31.00 6.63 -1.06
CA ARG A 207 -31.94 6.28 -2.16
C ARG A 207 -31.75 7.16 -3.37
N THR A 208 -31.10 8.30 -3.19
CA THR A 208 -30.87 9.32 -4.23
C THR A 208 -29.40 9.75 -4.22
N ALA A 209 -28.97 10.48 -5.25
CA ALA A 209 -27.64 11.07 -5.30
C ALA A 209 -27.47 12.16 -4.21
N GLU A 210 -28.56 12.86 -3.89
CA GLU A 210 -28.57 13.87 -2.81
C GLU A 210 -28.34 13.24 -1.46
N ASP A 211 -28.94 12.08 -1.17
CA ASP A 211 -28.71 11.36 0.09
C ASP A 211 -27.23 10.98 0.25
N VAL A 212 -26.56 10.56 -0.84
CA VAL A 212 -25.13 10.23 -0.81
C VAL A 212 -24.30 11.49 -0.52
N THR A 213 -24.60 12.60 -1.20
CA THR A 213 -23.85 13.86 -1.00
C THR A 213 -24.05 14.43 0.40
N ASN A 214 -25.26 14.30 0.97
CA ASN A 214 -25.64 14.83 2.28
C ASN A 214 -25.37 13.86 3.44
N PHE A 215 -24.73 12.72 3.18
CA PHE A 215 -24.52 11.67 4.19
C PHE A 215 -23.64 12.10 5.38
N GLY A 216 -22.92 13.20 5.27
CA GLY A 216 -22.05 13.69 6.34
C GLY A 216 -20.66 13.07 6.34
N PHE A 217 -20.14 12.74 5.17
CA PHE A 217 -18.73 12.39 5.02
C PHE A 217 -17.84 13.51 5.56
N ILE A 218 -16.72 13.15 6.18
CA ILE A 218 -15.71 14.12 6.65
C ILE A 218 -15.19 14.94 5.46
N ASP A 219 -14.88 14.25 4.35
CA ASP A 219 -14.50 14.82 3.07
C ASP A 219 -15.55 14.41 2.04
N PRO A 220 -16.56 15.25 1.79
CA PRO A 220 -17.67 14.88 0.92
C PRO A 220 -17.21 14.80 -0.55
N PRO A 221 -17.63 13.75 -1.29
CA PRO A 221 -17.37 13.66 -2.73
C PRO A 221 -18.18 14.71 -3.49
N ASP A 222 -17.67 15.13 -4.65
CA ASP A 222 -18.39 16.02 -5.52
C ASP A 222 -19.65 15.34 -6.14
N MET A 223 -20.67 16.13 -6.45
CA MET A 223 -21.93 15.63 -7.05
C MET A 223 -21.70 14.90 -8.37
N LYS A 224 -20.67 15.29 -9.13
CA LYS A 224 -20.33 14.63 -10.41
C LYS A 224 -19.79 13.22 -10.15
N ALA A 225 -18.91 13.04 -9.18
CA ALA A 225 -18.38 11.72 -8.81
C ALA A 225 -19.50 10.80 -8.30
N VAL A 226 -20.44 11.32 -7.52
CA VAL A 226 -21.65 10.59 -7.08
C VAL A 226 -22.50 10.20 -8.29
N SER A 227 -22.79 11.13 -9.20
CA SER A 227 -23.55 10.86 -10.42
C SER A 227 -22.87 9.82 -11.31
N ASP A 228 -21.55 9.89 -11.46
CA ASP A 228 -20.76 8.89 -12.19
C ASP A 228 -20.90 7.49 -11.56
N GLY A 229 -20.93 7.40 -10.24
CA GLY A 229 -21.18 6.15 -9.51
C GLY A 229 -22.58 5.57 -9.79
N PHE A 230 -23.62 6.38 -9.78
CA PHE A 230 -24.98 5.96 -10.18
C PHE A 230 -25.05 5.53 -11.64
N ASN A 231 -24.39 6.25 -12.55
CA ASN A 231 -24.33 5.90 -13.97
C ASN A 231 -23.63 4.55 -14.16
N GLU A 232 -22.51 4.32 -13.48
CA GLU A 232 -21.80 3.05 -13.49
C GLU A 232 -22.70 1.89 -13.05
N LEU A 233 -23.42 2.03 -11.94
CA LEU A 233 -24.34 1.01 -11.45
C LEU A 233 -25.53 0.76 -12.41
N THR A 234 -25.96 1.80 -13.11
CA THR A 234 -27.00 1.70 -14.14
C THR A 234 -26.49 0.92 -15.35
N GLU A 235 -25.28 1.24 -15.86
CA GLU A 235 -24.61 0.51 -16.95
C GLU A 235 -24.49 -0.99 -16.63
N LEU A 236 -24.11 -1.31 -15.38
CA LEU A 236 -23.96 -2.68 -14.89
C LEU A 236 -25.30 -3.37 -14.58
N LYS A 237 -26.42 -2.69 -14.76
CA LYS A 237 -27.76 -3.17 -14.40
C LYS A 237 -27.90 -3.57 -12.94
N ALA A 238 -27.09 -2.95 -12.07
CA ALA A 238 -27.12 -3.17 -10.63
C ALA A 238 -28.26 -2.42 -9.94
N ILE A 239 -28.64 -1.28 -10.52
CA ILE A 239 -29.77 -0.47 -10.04
C ILE A 239 -30.80 -0.28 -11.14
N GLY A 240 -32.03 -0.03 -10.73
CA GLY A 240 -33.16 0.36 -11.58
C GLY A 240 -34.00 1.43 -10.89
N ARG A 241 -34.99 1.96 -11.60
CA ARG A 241 -35.95 2.90 -11.02
C ARG A 241 -37.33 2.25 -10.90
N LYS A 242 -37.92 2.36 -9.72
CA LYS A 242 -39.28 1.94 -9.45
C LYS A 242 -40.03 3.09 -8.78
N ARG A 243 -41.11 3.58 -9.43
CA ARG A 243 -41.90 4.73 -8.93
C ARG A 243 -41.05 6.01 -8.64
N GLY A 244 -40.01 6.25 -9.45
CA GLY A 244 -39.13 7.39 -9.31
C GLY A 244 -37.94 7.16 -8.35
N GLU A 245 -37.97 6.17 -7.47
CA GLU A 245 -36.89 5.84 -6.55
C GLU A 245 -35.87 4.87 -7.16
N VAL A 246 -34.61 5.01 -6.79
CA VAL A 246 -33.55 4.07 -7.15
C VAL A 246 -33.67 2.83 -6.27
N THR A 247 -33.65 1.66 -6.91
CA THR A 247 -33.75 0.38 -6.23
C THR A 247 -32.69 -0.59 -6.74
N LEU A 248 -32.20 -1.47 -5.84
CA LEU A 248 -31.31 -2.55 -6.26
C LEU A 248 -32.05 -3.61 -7.07
N THR A 249 -31.47 -3.98 -8.20
CA THR A 249 -31.90 -5.15 -9.00
C THR A 249 -31.47 -6.44 -8.30
N HIS A 250 -31.83 -7.59 -8.89
CA HIS A 250 -31.27 -8.87 -8.45
C HIS A 250 -29.73 -8.88 -8.55
N THR A 251 -29.18 -8.39 -9.66
CA THR A 251 -27.74 -8.24 -9.90
C THR A 251 -27.11 -7.30 -8.86
N GLY A 252 -27.73 -6.17 -8.55
CA GLY A 252 -27.23 -5.23 -7.55
C GLY A 252 -27.13 -5.86 -6.16
N ARG A 253 -28.11 -6.65 -5.76
CA ARG A 253 -28.06 -7.38 -4.47
C ARG A 253 -26.94 -8.44 -4.43
N GLN A 254 -26.67 -9.09 -5.56
CA GLN A 254 -25.55 -10.02 -5.65
C GLN A 254 -24.21 -9.27 -5.56
N LEU A 255 -24.04 -8.18 -6.33
CA LEU A 255 -22.84 -7.35 -6.32
C LEU A 255 -22.54 -6.79 -4.93
N ALA A 256 -23.55 -6.31 -4.21
CA ALA A 256 -23.38 -5.76 -2.87
C ALA A 256 -22.81 -6.77 -1.82
N ARG A 257 -22.84 -8.06 -2.13
CA ARG A 257 -22.30 -9.14 -1.27
C ARG A 257 -20.88 -9.56 -1.64
N ILE A 258 -20.36 -9.09 -2.77
CA ILE A 258 -19.04 -9.47 -3.28
C ILE A 258 -18.09 -8.31 -2.98
N PRO A 259 -17.05 -8.47 -2.13
CA PRO A 259 -16.15 -7.40 -1.70
C PRO A 259 -15.04 -7.13 -2.73
N ILE A 260 -15.44 -6.87 -3.99
CA ILE A 260 -14.55 -6.52 -5.10
C ILE A 260 -15.11 -5.35 -5.89
N ASP A 261 -14.32 -4.80 -6.80
CA ASP A 261 -14.77 -3.77 -7.73
C ASP A 261 -16.07 -4.17 -8.44
N VAL A 262 -17.01 -3.24 -8.64
CA VAL A 262 -18.35 -3.52 -9.16
C VAL A 262 -18.34 -4.06 -10.58
N ARG A 263 -17.36 -3.65 -11.42
CA ARG A 263 -17.22 -4.17 -12.79
C ARG A 263 -16.69 -5.59 -12.79
N LEU A 264 -15.66 -5.86 -11.96
CA LEU A 264 -15.14 -7.20 -11.77
C LEU A 264 -16.21 -8.12 -11.18
N GLY A 265 -16.92 -7.67 -10.16
CA GLY A 265 -18.05 -8.41 -9.58
C GLY A 265 -19.12 -8.74 -10.61
N ARG A 266 -19.41 -7.81 -11.55
CA ARG A 266 -20.34 -8.05 -12.65
C ARG A 266 -19.85 -9.14 -13.61
N MET A 267 -18.54 -9.14 -13.92
CA MET A 267 -17.93 -10.20 -14.75
C MET A 267 -18.04 -11.57 -14.06
N VAL A 268 -17.72 -11.64 -12.77
CA VAL A 268 -17.85 -12.89 -11.98
C VAL A 268 -19.29 -13.41 -11.99
N ILE A 269 -20.29 -12.54 -11.78
CA ILE A 269 -21.71 -12.93 -11.81
C ILE A 269 -22.12 -13.46 -13.18
N GLU A 270 -21.67 -12.84 -14.28
CA GLU A 270 -21.99 -13.34 -15.62
C GLU A 270 -21.26 -14.64 -15.94
N ALA A 271 -20.00 -14.77 -15.59
CA ALA A 271 -19.23 -16.01 -15.74
C ALA A 271 -19.90 -17.16 -14.98
N ALA A 272 -20.36 -16.92 -13.76
CA ALA A 272 -21.08 -17.93 -12.97
C ALA A 272 -22.38 -18.40 -13.62
N LYS A 273 -23.10 -17.52 -14.33
CA LYS A 273 -24.34 -17.87 -15.04
C LYS A 273 -24.12 -18.81 -16.23
N THR A 274 -22.94 -18.81 -16.82
CA THR A 274 -22.63 -19.69 -17.96
C THR A 274 -22.47 -21.16 -17.54
N GLY A 275 -22.29 -21.42 -16.24
CA GLY A 275 -22.04 -22.78 -15.73
C GLY A 275 -20.67 -23.36 -16.13
N SER A 276 -19.77 -22.54 -16.71
CA SER A 276 -18.44 -22.96 -17.11
C SER A 276 -17.40 -22.68 -16.00
N PRO A 277 -16.87 -23.70 -15.33
CA PRO A 277 -15.82 -23.52 -14.31
C PRO A 277 -14.56 -22.86 -14.89
N ASN A 278 -14.21 -23.15 -16.14
CA ASN A 278 -13.05 -22.59 -16.80
C ASN A 278 -13.17 -21.08 -17.02
N LEU A 279 -14.35 -20.61 -17.46
CA LEU A 279 -14.57 -19.19 -17.64
C LEU A 279 -14.57 -18.43 -16.31
N LEU A 280 -15.14 -19.01 -15.27
CA LEU A 280 -15.12 -18.43 -13.93
C LEU A 280 -13.68 -18.33 -13.41
N ALA A 281 -12.87 -19.38 -13.59
CA ALA A 281 -11.47 -19.36 -13.21
C ALA A 281 -10.68 -18.28 -13.96
N GLN A 282 -10.89 -18.13 -15.28
CA GLN A 282 -10.24 -17.07 -16.08
C GLN A 282 -10.58 -15.64 -15.63
N VAL A 283 -11.77 -15.42 -15.08
CA VAL A 283 -12.18 -14.11 -14.57
C VAL A 283 -11.60 -13.83 -13.17
N LEU A 284 -11.29 -14.87 -12.41
CA LEU A 284 -10.79 -14.76 -11.02
C LEU A 284 -9.25 -14.72 -10.92
N VAL A 285 -8.52 -15.03 -12.00
CA VAL A 285 -7.06 -14.97 -12.11
C VAL A 285 -6.64 -13.64 -12.73
#